data_cb34385bd0599060e00eb2f29f4e03d7
#
_entry.id   cb34385bd0599060e00eb2f29f4e03d7
#
_cell.length_a   1.000
_cell.length_b   1.000
_cell.length_c   1.000
_cell.angle_alpha   90.00
_cell.angle_beta   90.00
_cell.angle_gamma   90.00
#
_symmetry.space_group_name_H-M   'P 1'
#
loop_
_entity.id
_entity.type
_entity.pdbx_description
1 polymer ?
#
loop_
_entity_poly.entity_id
_entity_poly.type
_entity_poly.pdbx_seq_one_letter_code
_entity_poly.pdbx_strand_id
1 'polypeptide(L)' 'YIILDTPSVAHASHRFYEKAGFRKIDKIELPVPYEYPDRDSILYMLDL' A
#
# COMPACT_ATOMS: atom_id res chain seq x y z
N TYR A 1 -1.09 -0.68 13.06
CA TYR A 1 -1.19 -0.29 11.65
C TYR A 1 -1.43 -1.49 10.75
N ILE A 2 -1.94 -1.20 9.55
CA ILE A 2 -2.19 -2.22 8.53
C ILE A 2 -1.39 -1.83 7.29
N ILE A 3 -0.65 -2.78 6.75
CA ILE A 3 0.09 -2.58 5.50
C ILE A 3 -0.44 -3.57 4.47
N LEU A 4 -0.66 -3.08 3.26
CA LEU A 4 -1.04 -3.94 2.15
C LEU A 4 -0.33 -3.50 0.88
N ASP A 5 -0.26 -4.41 -0.08
CA ASP A 5 0.25 -4.10 -1.40
C ASP A 5 -0.84 -4.36 -2.43
N THR A 6 -0.78 -3.62 -3.52
CA THR A 6 -1.75 -3.72 -4.59
C THR A 6 -1.04 -3.49 -5.92
N PRO A 7 -1.47 -4.16 -7.00
CA PRO A 7 -0.87 -3.91 -8.31
C PRO A 7 -1.00 -2.46 -8.72
N SER A 8 0.04 -1.92 -9.33
CA SER A 8 0.07 -0.52 -9.73
C SER A 8 -1.01 -0.17 -10.75
N VAL A 9 -1.51 -1.17 -11.49
CA VAL A 9 -2.55 -0.96 -12.50
C VAL A 9 -3.96 -1.05 -11.94
N ALA A 10 -4.12 -1.44 -10.68
CA ALA A 10 -5.43 -1.61 -10.06
C ALA A 10 -5.97 -0.29 -9.52
N HIS A 11 -6.29 0.65 -10.41
CA HIS A 11 -6.68 2.01 -10.03
C HIS A 11 -7.94 2.05 -9.17
N ALA A 12 -8.90 1.19 -9.43
CA ALA A 12 -10.11 1.14 -8.62
C ALA A 12 -9.82 0.76 -7.17
N SER A 13 -8.89 -0.18 -6.97
CA SER A 13 -8.46 -0.57 -5.64
C SER A 13 -7.77 0.58 -4.92
N HIS A 14 -6.94 1.35 -5.64
CA HIS A 14 -6.26 2.50 -5.06
C HIS A 14 -7.25 3.52 -4.52
N ARG A 15 -8.29 3.82 -5.29
CA ARG A 15 -9.33 4.75 -4.85
C ARG A 15 -10.06 4.23 -3.62
N PHE A 16 -10.34 2.94 -3.59
CA PHE A 16 -11.01 2.31 -2.47
C PHE A 16 -10.19 2.46 -1.19
N TYR A 17 -8.90 2.16 -1.27
CA TYR A 17 -8.03 2.24 -0.10
C TYR A 17 -7.86 3.68 0.38
N GLU A 18 -7.71 4.63 -0.54
CA GLU A 18 -7.57 6.03 -0.18
C GLU A 18 -8.82 6.56 0.51
N LYS A 19 -10.00 6.16 0.04
CA LYS A 19 -11.26 6.52 0.70
C LYS A 19 -11.37 5.90 2.08
N ALA A 20 -10.80 4.73 2.27
CA ALA A 20 -10.84 4.05 3.57
C ALA A 20 -9.85 4.63 4.57
N GLY A 21 -9.02 5.57 4.15
CA GLY A 21 -8.06 6.22 5.04
C GLY A 21 -6.64 5.72 4.91
N PHE A 22 -6.39 4.80 3.99
CA PHE A 22 -5.02 4.34 3.72
C PHE A 22 -4.25 5.42 2.99
N ARG A 23 -2.95 5.50 3.26
CA ARG A 23 -2.06 6.40 2.52
C ARG A 23 -1.05 5.58 1.74
N LYS A 24 -0.69 6.08 0.57
CA LYS A 24 0.35 5.48 -0.24
C LYS A 24 1.70 5.77 0.38
N ILE A 25 2.53 4.73 0.52
CA ILE A 25 3.86 4.88 1.09
C ILE A 25 4.90 4.28 0.16
N ASP A 26 6.13 4.75 0.30
CA ASP A 26 7.26 4.18 -0.39
C ASP A 26 7.84 3.03 0.44
N LYS A 27 8.52 2.12 -0.25
CA LYS A 27 9.19 1.00 0.40
C LYS A 27 10.11 1.45 1.53
N ILE A 28 10.77 2.57 1.35
CA ILE A 28 11.70 3.11 2.34
C ILE A 28 11.01 3.56 3.62
N GLU A 29 9.70 3.83 3.55
CA GLU A 29 8.93 4.28 4.70
C GLU A 29 8.37 3.14 5.54
N LEU A 30 8.57 1.89 5.12
CA LEU A 30 8.04 0.75 5.86
C LEU A 30 8.65 0.67 7.25
N PRO A 31 7.81 0.59 8.29
CA PRO A 31 8.31 0.49 9.66
C PRO A 31 8.86 -0.89 10.01
N VAL A 32 8.58 -1.89 9.18
CA VAL A 32 9.03 -3.26 9.39
C VAL A 32 9.47 -3.84 8.04
N PRO A 33 10.31 -4.87 8.03
CA PRO A 33 10.64 -5.58 6.79
C PRO A 33 9.37 -6.15 6.18
N TYR A 34 9.19 -5.94 4.89
CA TYR A 34 8.01 -6.40 4.19
C TYR A 34 8.43 -6.83 2.79
N GLU A 35 8.22 -8.11 2.49
CA GLU A 35 8.46 -8.63 1.16
C GLU A 35 7.16 -8.62 0.38
N TYR A 36 7.14 -7.93 -0.74
CA TYR A 36 5.99 -8.00 -1.62
C TYR A 36 6.37 -8.70 -2.91
N PRO A 37 5.43 -9.43 -3.49
CA PRO A 37 5.74 -10.35 -4.58
C PRO A 37 6.03 -9.68 -5.91
N ASP A 38 5.71 -8.41 -6.06
CA ASP A 38 5.75 -7.75 -7.35
C ASP A 38 6.43 -6.40 -7.24
N ARG A 39 7.29 -6.11 -8.23
CA ARG A 39 7.97 -4.82 -8.32
C ARG A 39 7.03 -3.69 -8.65
N ASP A 40 5.94 -4.01 -9.36
CA ASP A 40 4.97 -3.01 -9.80
C ASP A 40 3.84 -2.84 -8.80
N SER A 41 4.08 -3.20 -7.56
CA SER A 41 3.11 -3.03 -6.50
C SER A 41 3.24 -1.67 -5.85
N ILE A 42 2.10 -1.16 -5.38
CA ILE A 42 2.02 0.04 -4.58
C ILE A 42 1.69 -0.36 -3.15
N LEU A 43 2.37 0.24 -2.20
CA LEU A 43 2.16 -0.04 -0.79
C LEU A 43 1.25 1.00 -0.18
N TYR A 44 0.30 0.54 0.63
CA TYR A 44 -0.61 1.39 1.38
C TYR A 44 -0.54 1.05 2.85
N MET A 45 -0.66 2.06 3.69
CA MET A 45 -0.65 1.87 5.14
C MET A 45 -1.81 2.63 5.77
N LEU A 46 -2.45 1.99 6.74
CA LEU A 46 -3.47 2.61 7.57
C LEU A 46 -2.98 2.64 9.01
N ASP A 47 -2.90 3.83 9.57
CA ASP A 47 -2.53 4.01 10.97
C ASP A 47 -3.79 3.87 11.83
N LEU A 48 -3.75 2.96 12.77
CA LEU A 48 -4.88 2.70 13.66
C LEU A 48 -4.83 3.54 14.92
#